data_32c7a7b1078d9dfc366a6f44d1f69276
#
_entry.id   32c7a7b1078d9dfc366a6f44d1f69276
#
_cell.length_a   1.000
_cell.length_b   1.000
_cell.length_c   1.000
_cell.angle_alpha   90.00
_cell.angle_beta   90.00
_cell.angle_gamma   90.00
#
_symmetry.space_group_name_H-M   'P 1'
#
loop_
_entity.id
_entity.type
_entity.pdbx_description
1 polymer ?
#
loop_
_entity_poly.entity_id
_entity_poly.type
_entity_poly.pdbx_seq_one_letter_code
_entity_poly.pdbx_strand_id
1 'polypeptide(L)'
;MTVEYKKRLLHLLLDLGEAMLTTGAEVNRVEDTLSRMGQAYGAEKMNVFVITSSIVVTMSFSEGDEYTQTRRIQKPIGTDFQKLEQLNALSRKCCEQVLDLQDLEKSIHTSCQETKDRTYTHIGSILAAGSFAIFFGGTFADGIIAA
;
A
#
# COMPACT_ATOMS: atom_id res chain seq x y z
N MET A 1 8.44 9.88 -24.37
CA MET A 1 7.83 10.34 -23.09
C MET A 1 8.60 11.52 -22.55
N THR A 2 7.90 12.55 -21.99
CA THR A 2 8.60 13.74 -21.46
C THR A 2 9.31 13.42 -20.14
N VAL A 3 10.39 14.15 -19.83
CA VAL A 3 11.14 14.03 -18.56
C VAL A 3 10.22 14.25 -17.35
N GLU A 4 9.29 15.22 -17.46
CA GLU A 4 8.31 15.52 -16.41
C GLU A 4 7.38 14.37 -16.13
N TYR A 5 6.89 13.70 -17.19
CA TYR A 5 6.07 12.51 -17.06
C TYR A 5 6.80 11.37 -16.31
N LYS A 6 8.05 11.09 -16.70
CA LYS A 6 8.88 10.04 -16.10
C LYS A 6 9.13 10.29 -14.60
N LYS A 7 9.43 11.55 -14.24
CA LYS A 7 9.61 11.95 -12.83
C LYS A 7 8.33 11.85 -12.02
N ARG A 8 7.21 12.31 -12.57
CA ARG A 8 5.90 12.24 -11.90
C ARG A 8 5.45 10.79 -11.70
N LEU A 9 5.65 9.94 -12.70
CA LEU A 9 5.39 8.50 -12.59
C LEU A 9 6.19 7.88 -11.44
N LEU A 10 7.50 8.15 -11.36
CA LEU A 10 8.37 7.65 -10.30
C LEU A 10 7.86 8.09 -8.91
N HIS A 11 7.42 9.34 -8.80
CA HIS A 11 6.87 9.86 -7.56
C HIS A 11 5.58 9.13 -7.14
N LEU A 12 4.67 8.91 -8.07
CA LEU A 12 3.41 8.20 -7.82
C LEU A 12 3.62 6.72 -7.48
N LEU A 13 4.61 6.06 -8.10
CA LEU A 13 4.99 4.69 -7.72
C LEU A 13 5.51 4.65 -6.27
N LEU A 14 6.32 5.62 -5.87
CA LEU A 14 6.79 5.71 -4.48
C LEU A 14 5.65 6.00 -3.49
N ASP A 15 4.67 6.82 -3.87
CA ASP A 15 3.48 7.09 -3.05
C ASP A 15 2.63 5.82 -2.86
N LEU A 16 2.44 5.05 -3.94
CA LEU A 16 1.77 3.76 -3.88
C LEU A 16 2.52 2.77 -2.98
N GLY A 17 3.83 2.65 -3.15
CA GLY A 17 4.67 1.77 -2.35
C GLY A 17 4.63 2.12 -0.86
N GLU A 18 4.72 3.41 -0.52
CA GLU A 18 4.56 3.90 0.85
C GLU A 18 3.17 3.55 1.42
N ALA A 19 2.11 3.78 0.63
CA ALA A 19 0.75 3.45 1.04
C ALA A 19 0.58 1.95 1.31
N MET A 20 1.13 1.09 0.44
CA MET A 20 1.10 -0.37 0.62
C MET A 20 1.86 -0.80 1.87
N LEU A 21 3.09 -0.33 2.08
CA LEU A 21 3.87 -0.68 3.27
C LEU A 21 3.19 -0.25 4.56
N THR A 22 2.68 0.98 4.60
CA THR A 22 2.03 1.53 5.80
C THR A 22 0.69 0.87 6.11
N THR A 23 0.09 0.15 5.16
CA THR A 23 -1.13 -0.66 5.35
C THR A 23 -0.86 -2.13 5.63
N GLY A 24 0.41 -2.55 5.70
CA GLY A 24 0.81 -3.90 6.10
C GLY A 24 1.13 -4.85 4.94
N ALA A 25 1.45 -4.31 3.75
CA ALA A 25 1.94 -5.15 2.66
C ALA A 25 3.31 -5.74 2.97
N GLU A 26 3.53 -6.97 2.54
CA GLU A 26 4.85 -7.59 2.55
C GLU A 26 5.80 -6.88 1.58
N VAL A 27 7.07 -6.75 1.98
CA VAL A 27 8.13 -6.08 1.20
C VAL A 27 8.21 -6.62 -0.23
N ASN A 28 8.31 -7.92 -0.39
CA ASN A 28 8.41 -8.57 -1.71
C ASN A 28 7.20 -8.26 -2.61
N ARG A 29 6.02 -8.14 -2.01
CA ARG A 29 4.79 -7.80 -2.74
C ARG A 29 4.81 -6.36 -3.24
N VAL A 30 5.37 -5.44 -2.45
CA VAL A 30 5.54 -4.05 -2.87
C VAL A 30 6.53 -3.97 -4.03
N GLU A 31 7.69 -4.64 -3.93
CA GLU A 31 8.69 -4.69 -5.00
C GLU A 31 8.11 -5.19 -6.32
N ASP A 32 7.40 -6.32 -6.28
CA ASP A 32 6.75 -6.91 -7.45
C ASP A 32 5.67 -5.98 -8.04
N THR A 33 4.86 -5.36 -7.20
CA THR A 33 3.82 -4.42 -7.64
C THR A 33 4.40 -3.20 -8.34
N LEU A 34 5.41 -2.56 -7.73
CA LEU A 34 6.06 -1.38 -8.31
C LEU A 34 6.78 -1.71 -9.61
N SER A 35 7.42 -2.88 -9.68
CA SER A 35 8.11 -3.34 -10.89
C SER A 35 7.13 -3.54 -12.04
N ARG A 36 6.03 -4.25 -11.81
CA ARG A 36 4.99 -4.48 -12.84
C ARG A 36 4.33 -3.18 -13.30
N MET A 37 4.00 -2.30 -12.36
CA MET A 37 3.42 -1.01 -12.71
C MET A 37 4.37 -0.14 -13.52
N GLY A 38 5.65 -0.02 -13.10
CA GLY A 38 6.63 0.76 -13.85
C GLY A 38 6.77 0.26 -15.29
N GLN A 39 6.81 -1.06 -15.49
CA GLN A 39 6.86 -1.66 -16.84
C GLN A 39 5.57 -1.38 -17.64
N ALA A 40 4.40 -1.49 -17.02
CA ALA A 40 3.13 -1.18 -17.68
C ALA A 40 3.07 0.29 -18.15
N TYR A 41 3.70 1.19 -17.42
CA TYR A 41 3.81 2.61 -17.76
C TYR A 41 5.01 2.95 -18.68
N GLY A 42 5.69 1.94 -19.23
CA GLY A 42 6.69 2.08 -20.28
C GLY A 42 8.14 2.13 -19.80
N ALA A 43 8.42 1.79 -18.54
CA ALA A 43 9.79 1.55 -18.11
C ALA A 43 10.33 0.24 -18.74
N GLU A 44 11.48 0.29 -19.36
CA GLU A 44 12.14 -0.89 -19.93
C GLU A 44 12.73 -1.79 -18.85
N LYS A 45 13.31 -1.16 -17.84
CA LYS A 45 13.91 -1.85 -16.69
C LYS A 45 13.49 -1.17 -15.39
N MET A 46 13.12 -1.98 -14.43
CA MET A 46 12.84 -1.58 -13.05
C MET A 46 13.81 -2.24 -12.10
N ASN A 47 14.41 -1.46 -11.22
CA ASN A 47 15.17 -1.94 -10.08
C ASN A 47 14.54 -1.35 -8.82
N VAL A 48 13.87 -2.19 -8.07
CA VAL A 48 13.10 -1.81 -6.89
C VAL A 48 13.69 -2.51 -5.68
N PHE A 49 14.04 -1.74 -4.67
CA PHE A 49 14.54 -2.24 -3.40
C PHE A 49 13.68 -1.65 -2.27
N VAL A 50 13.09 -2.52 -1.49
CA VAL A 50 12.17 -2.14 -0.41
C VAL A 50 12.63 -2.74 0.91
N ILE A 51 12.66 -1.91 1.93
CA ILE A 51 12.73 -2.32 3.33
C ILE A 51 11.63 -1.59 4.09
N THR A 52 11.36 -2.00 5.32
CA THR A 52 10.27 -1.41 6.12
C THR A 52 10.38 0.10 6.36
N SER A 53 11.60 0.65 6.27
CA SER A 53 11.87 2.07 6.52
C SER A 53 12.18 2.90 5.27
N SER A 54 12.32 2.26 4.10
CA SER A 54 12.72 2.96 2.87
C SER A 54 12.37 2.18 1.61
N ILE A 55 12.10 2.92 0.54
CA ILE A 55 11.91 2.41 -0.82
C ILE A 55 12.91 3.12 -1.73
N VAL A 56 13.65 2.36 -2.53
CA VAL A 56 14.49 2.89 -3.60
C VAL A 56 13.98 2.33 -4.92
N VAL A 57 13.68 3.19 -5.86
CA VAL A 57 13.24 2.82 -7.21
C VAL A 57 14.13 3.46 -8.24
N THR A 58 14.67 2.62 -9.13
CA THR A 58 15.35 3.06 -10.36
C THR A 58 14.55 2.59 -11.55
N MET A 59 14.18 3.51 -12.42
CA MET A 59 13.50 3.25 -13.70
C MET A 59 14.39 3.63 -14.85
N SER A 60 14.60 2.72 -15.80
CA SER A 60 15.32 2.98 -17.03
C SER A 60 14.35 2.93 -18.23
N PHE A 61 14.55 3.82 -19.19
CA PHE A 61 13.74 3.93 -20.40
C PHE A 61 14.60 3.69 -21.64
N SER A 62 13.99 3.30 -22.77
CA SER A 62 14.66 2.97 -24.03
C SER A 62 15.54 4.09 -24.61
N GLU A 63 15.27 5.34 -24.23
CA GLU A 63 16.06 6.52 -24.64
C GLU A 63 17.40 6.63 -23.89
N GLY A 64 17.72 5.67 -23.00
CA GLY A 64 18.92 5.69 -22.16
C GLY A 64 18.80 6.52 -20.90
N ASP A 65 17.62 7.08 -20.65
CA ASP A 65 17.34 7.83 -19.43
C ASP A 65 17.15 6.88 -18.24
N GLU A 66 17.77 7.23 -17.13
CA GLU A 66 17.62 6.53 -15.86
C GLU A 66 17.27 7.51 -14.76
N TYR A 67 16.25 7.17 -13.97
CA TYR A 67 15.77 7.97 -12.85
C TYR A 67 15.75 7.13 -11.59
N THR A 68 16.45 7.60 -10.56
CA THR A 68 16.46 6.96 -9.23
C THR A 68 15.91 7.92 -8.20
N GLN A 69 15.01 7.41 -7.36
CA GLN A 69 14.51 8.17 -6.23
C GLN A 69 14.35 7.26 -5.00
N THR A 70 14.62 7.82 -3.83
CA THR A 70 14.44 7.17 -2.53
C THR A 70 13.29 7.83 -1.79
N ARG A 71 12.44 7.00 -1.19
CA ARG A 71 11.40 7.44 -0.25
C ARG A 71 11.66 6.83 1.13
N ARG A 72 11.82 7.69 2.12
CA ARG A 72 11.90 7.25 3.52
C ARG A 72 10.49 7.10 4.08
N ILE A 73 10.20 5.95 4.69
CA ILE A 73 8.93 5.69 5.35
C ILE A 73 9.00 6.22 6.77
N GLN A 74 8.22 7.25 7.05
CA GLN A 74 8.17 7.91 8.37
C GLN A 74 6.87 7.62 9.12
N LYS A 75 5.85 7.14 8.41
CA LYS A 75 4.57 6.77 9.00
C LYS A 75 4.68 5.41 9.68
N PRO A 76 4.00 5.22 10.82
CA PRO A 76 3.96 3.91 11.46
C PRO A 76 3.32 2.89 10.53
N ILE A 77 3.90 1.69 10.48
CA ILE A 77 3.31 0.56 9.76
C ILE A 77 2.13 0.06 10.59
N GLY A 78 0.98 0.05 9.97
CA GLY A 78 -0.25 -0.49 10.53
C GLY A 78 -0.73 -1.71 9.74
N THR A 79 -1.87 -2.22 10.12
CA THR A 79 -2.56 -3.26 9.36
C THR A 79 -3.95 -2.73 8.99
N ASP A 80 -4.13 -2.46 7.71
CA ASP A 80 -5.41 -2.03 7.13
C ASP A 80 -5.66 -2.84 5.85
N PHE A 81 -6.20 -4.03 6.02
CA PHE A 81 -6.41 -4.97 4.91
C PHE A 81 -7.40 -4.43 3.87
N GLN A 82 -8.36 -3.59 4.26
CA GLN A 82 -9.30 -3.00 3.32
C GLN A 82 -8.59 -2.02 2.37
N LYS A 83 -7.76 -1.14 2.91
CA LYS A 83 -6.93 -0.24 2.09
C LYS A 83 -5.93 -1.02 1.24
N LEU A 84 -5.29 -2.03 1.82
CA LEU A 84 -4.35 -2.86 1.09
C LEU A 84 -5.01 -3.57 -0.09
N GLU A 85 -6.23 -4.07 0.07
CA GLU A 85 -7.00 -4.68 -1.03
C GLU A 85 -7.32 -3.67 -2.13
N GLN A 86 -7.74 -2.44 -1.78
CA GLN A 86 -8.00 -1.37 -2.73
C GLN A 86 -6.74 -0.98 -3.52
N LEU A 87 -5.59 -0.84 -2.85
CA LEU A 87 -4.30 -0.54 -3.50
C LEU A 87 -3.85 -1.67 -4.43
N ASN A 88 -4.04 -2.94 -4.02
CA ASN A 88 -3.76 -4.09 -4.87
C ASN A 88 -4.71 -4.17 -6.08
N ALA A 89 -6.00 -3.85 -5.91
CA ALA A 89 -6.96 -3.80 -7.01
C ALA A 89 -6.60 -2.68 -8.00
N LEU A 90 -6.22 -1.50 -7.48
CA LEU A 90 -5.75 -0.37 -8.28
C LEU A 90 -4.52 -0.76 -9.12
N SER A 91 -3.51 -1.39 -8.49
CA SER A 91 -2.28 -1.79 -9.20
C SER A 91 -2.56 -2.79 -10.33
N ARG A 92 -3.44 -3.78 -10.10
CA ARG A 92 -3.86 -4.73 -11.13
C ARG A 92 -4.55 -4.02 -12.29
N LYS A 93 -5.52 -3.14 -11.97
CA LYS A 93 -6.22 -2.35 -12.99
C LYS A 93 -5.26 -1.52 -13.84
N CYS A 94 -4.26 -0.87 -13.22
CA CYS A 94 -3.26 -0.08 -13.93
C CYS A 94 -2.34 -0.92 -14.83
N CYS A 95 -2.07 -2.19 -14.45
CA CYS A 95 -1.31 -3.12 -15.30
C CYS A 95 -2.13 -3.62 -16.51
N GLU A 96 -3.46 -3.75 -16.36
CA GLU A 96 -4.36 -4.15 -17.46
C GLU A 96 -4.71 -2.97 -18.37
N GLN A 97 -4.94 -1.82 -17.77
CA GLN A 97 -5.32 -0.59 -18.47
C GLN A 97 -4.60 0.60 -17.82
N VAL A 98 -3.58 1.12 -18.50
CA VAL A 98 -2.80 2.27 -18.03
C VAL A 98 -3.71 3.48 -17.85
N LEU A 99 -3.79 3.98 -16.63
CA LEU A 99 -4.51 5.20 -16.29
C LEU A 99 -3.63 6.42 -16.59
N ASP A 100 -4.26 7.56 -16.88
CA ASP A 100 -3.52 8.83 -16.86
C ASP A 100 -2.95 9.12 -15.47
N LEU A 101 -1.79 9.83 -15.40
CA LEU A 101 -1.13 10.08 -14.12
C LEU A 101 -1.98 10.88 -13.13
N GLN A 102 -2.89 11.74 -13.62
CA GLN A 102 -3.81 12.47 -12.75
C GLN A 102 -4.86 11.54 -12.12
N ASP A 103 -5.38 10.59 -12.90
CA ASP A 103 -6.35 9.62 -12.41
C ASP A 103 -5.70 8.59 -11.49
N LEU A 104 -4.45 8.20 -11.76
CA LEU A 104 -3.66 7.36 -10.87
C LEU A 104 -3.46 8.05 -9.52
N GLU A 105 -3.04 9.32 -9.52
CA GLU A 105 -2.85 10.12 -8.30
C GLU A 105 -4.12 10.21 -7.46
N LYS A 106 -5.25 10.55 -8.10
CA LYS A 106 -6.57 10.60 -7.43
C LYS A 106 -6.96 9.24 -6.84
N SER A 107 -6.70 8.16 -7.59
CA SER A 107 -7.05 6.81 -7.16
C SER A 107 -6.21 6.38 -5.94
N ILE A 108 -4.92 6.68 -5.93
CA ILE A 108 -4.04 6.43 -4.77
C ILE A 108 -4.57 7.24 -3.56
N HIS A 109 -4.83 8.55 -3.75
CA HIS A 109 -5.36 9.40 -2.68
C HIS A 109 -6.69 8.89 -2.13
N THR A 110 -7.63 8.50 -3.00
CA THR A 110 -8.93 7.96 -2.58
C THR A 110 -8.78 6.67 -1.79
N SER A 111 -7.90 5.76 -2.24
CA SER A 111 -7.61 4.51 -1.52
C SER A 111 -6.91 4.73 -0.17
N CYS A 112 -6.23 5.87 0.00
CA CYS A 112 -5.58 6.23 1.26
C CYS A 112 -6.48 7.00 2.23
N GLN A 113 -7.65 7.50 1.79
CA GLN A 113 -8.58 8.19 2.67
C GLN A 113 -9.14 7.23 3.74
N GLU A 114 -9.35 7.76 4.93
CA GLU A 114 -9.87 6.96 6.05
C GLU A 114 -11.32 6.60 5.80
N THR A 115 -11.59 5.33 5.49
CA THR A 115 -12.93 4.75 5.45
C THR A 115 -13.31 4.11 6.80
N LYS A 116 -12.64 4.49 7.88
CA LYS A 116 -12.88 3.88 9.18
C LYS A 116 -14.20 4.31 9.76
N ASP A 117 -15.19 3.43 9.62
CA ASP A 117 -16.22 3.32 10.62
C ASP A 117 -15.60 2.63 11.86
N ARG A 118 -15.00 3.45 12.75
CA ARG A 118 -14.35 3.00 13.99
C ARG A 118 -15.27 2.19 14.87
N THR A 119 -16.56 2.37 14.74
CA THR A 119 -17.61 1.71 15.52
C THR A 119 -17.54 0.19 15.36
N TYR A 120 -17.44 -0.31 14.11
CA TYR A 120 -17.33 -1.75 13.86
C TYR A 120 -16.03 -2.35 14.39
N THR A 121 -14.93 -1.61 14.35
CA THR A 121 -13.65 -2.07 14.91
C THR A 121 -13.73 -2.21 16.43
N HIS A 122 -14.36 -1.26 17.12
CA HIS A 122 -14.55 -1.33 18.57
C HIS A 122 -15.49 -2.48 18.97
N ILE A 123 -16.62 -2.64 18.28
CA ILE A 123 -17.54 -3.76 18.52
C ILE A 123 -16.83 -5.10 18.30
N GLY A 124 -16.07 -5.24 17.22
CA GLY A 124 -15.30 -6.44 16.94
C GLY A 124 -14.24 -6.74 18.01
N SER A 125 -13.55 -5.73 18.53
CA SER A 125 -12.55 -5.89 19.60
C SER A 125 -13.21 -6.34 20.92
N ILE A 126 -14.34 -5.76 21.28
CA ILE A 126 -15.14 -6.12 22.46
C ILE A 126 -15.58 -7.58 22.38
N LEU A 127 -16.19 -7.98 21.26
CA LEU A 127 -16.62 -9.36 21.06
C LEU A 127 -15.44 -10.35 21.08
N ALA A 128 -14.32 -9.99 20.47
CA ALA A 128 -13.13 -10.83 20.47
C ALA A 128 -12.59 -11.01 21.89
N ALA A 129 -12.40 -9.93 22.65
CA ALA A 129 -11.86 -9.98 24.01
C ALA A 129 -12.76 -10.82 24.94
N GLY A 130 -14.07 -10.59 24.91
CA GLY A 130 -15.03 -11.36 25.70
C GLY A 130 -15.05 -12.85 25.33
N SER A 131 -15.03 -13.16 24.04
CA SER A 131 -14.99 -14.55 23.55
C SER A 131 -13.71 -15.27 23.96
N PHE A 132 -12.55 -14.61 23.89
CA PHE A 132 -11.27 -15.17 24.32
C PHE A 132 -11.26 -15.46 25.82
N ALA A 133 -11.76 -14.55 26.64
CA ALA A 133 -11.84 -14.76 28.09
C ALA A 133 -12.62 -16.05 28.43
N ILE A 134 -13.77 -16.25 27.81
CA ILE A 134 -14.61 -17.45 28.02
C ILE A 134 -13.92 -18.69 27.44
N PHE A 135 -13.31 -18.62 26.27
CA PHE A 135 -12.62 -19.73 25.61
C PHE A 135 -11.47 -20.29 26.47
N PHE A 136 -10.72 -19.42 27.15
CA PHE A 136 -9.63 -19.82 28.06
C PHE A 136 -10.08 -20.22 29.47
N GLY A 137 -11.38 -20.47 29.65
CA GLY A 137 -11.92 -21.03 30.88
C GLY A 137 -12.39 -19.99 31.89
N GLY A 138 -12.51 -18.73 31.48
CA GLY A 138 -13.16 -17.70 32.28
C GLY A 138 -14.70 -17.89 32.36
N THR A 139 -15.27 -17.29 33.37
CA THR A 139 -16.74 -17.25 33.51
C THR A 139 -17.36 -16.24 32.53
N PHE A 140 -18.67 -16.30 32.37
CA PHE A 140 -19.38 -15.29 31.57
C PHE A 140 -19.20 -13.86 32.12
N ALA A 141 -19.09 -13.73 33.46
CA ALA A 141 -18.74 -12.45 34.08
C ALA A 141 -17.35 -11.93 33.68
N ASP A 142 -16.36 -12.83 33.62
CA ASP A 142 -14.98 -12.47 33.16
C ASP A 142 -15.02 -12.02 31.71
N GLY A 143 -15.82 -12.64 30.87
CA GLY A 143 -16.00 -12.22 29.47
C GLY A 143 -16.58 -10.81 29.32
N ILE A 144 -17.54 -10.44 30.19
CA ILE A 144 -18.12 -9.09 30.22
C ILE A 144 -17.11 -8.05 30.71
N ILE A 145 -16.29 -8.38 31.70
CA ILE A 145 -15.27 -7.47 32.26
C ILE A 145 -14.12 -7.27 31.25
N ALA A 146 -13.77 -8.28 30.46
CA ALA A 146 -12.73 -8.23 29.45
C ALA A 146 -13.14 -7.46 28.19
N ALA A 147 -14.43 -7.32 27.92
CA ALA A 147 -15.01 -6.66 26.76
C ALA A 147 -15.08 -5.14 26.91
#